data_103c4778c61fcce03675852fdd52c146
#
_entry.id   103c4778c61fcce03675852fdd52c146
#
_cell.length_a   1.000
_cell.length_b   1.000
_cell.length_c   1.000
_cell.angle_alpha   90.00
_cell.angle_beta   90.00
_cell.angle_gamma   90.00
#
_symmetry.space_group_name_H-M   'P 1'
#
loop_
_entity.id
_entity.type
_entity.pdbx_description
1 polymer ?
#
loop_
_entity_poly.entity_id
_entity_poly.type
_entity_poly.pdbx_seq_one_letter_code
_entity_poly.pdbx_strand_id
1 'polypeptide(L)'
;MNLPKTALFNVLRRTEGPRRETLRQERARERAANPDDAPGRKLVLASGSPRRLMLLSQVGLTPDAVRPSSVDETPRKAEMPRALAARLARAKAEAARDQIANDAEVAHAYVLAADTVVSVGRRVLMKPQYVEEAVAALQLLSGRAHRVLT
;
A
#
# COMPACT_ATOMS: atom_id res chain seq x y z
N MET A 1 -0.94 47.67 -17.95
CA MET A 1 -1.94 46.79 -18.58
C MET A 1 -1.96 45.48 -17.80
N ASN A 2 -2.94 45.29 -16.94
CA ASN A 2 -3.08 44.08 -16.10
C ASN A 2 -3.98 43.09 -16.82
N LEU A 3 -3.42 41.97 -17.25
CA LEU A 3 -4.21 40.84 -17.78
C LEU A 3 -4.89 40.11 -16.60
N PRO A 4 -6.18 39.80 -16.71
CA PRO A 4 -6.91 39.15 -15.61
C PRO A 4 -6.43 37.69 -15.40
N LYS A 5 -6.19 37.32 -14.14
CA LYS A 5 -5.73 36.00 -13.69
C LYS A 5 -6.61 34.81 -14.11
N THR A 6 -7.80 35.06 -14.64
CA THR A 6 -8.75 34.05 -15.12
C THR A 6 -8.37 33.45 -16.47
N ALA A 7 -7.51 34.12 -17.27
CA ALA A 7 -7.10 33.62 -18.58
C ALA A 7 -6.05 32.47 -18.49
N LEU A 8 -5.24 32.44 -17.41
CA LEU A 8 -4.20 31.44 -17.24
C LEU A 8 -4.75 30.06 -16.82
N PHE A 9 -5.89 30.04 -16.14
CA PHE A 9 -6.51 28.80 -15.64
C PHE A 9 -7.22 28.00 -16.78
N ASN A 10 -7.63 28.67 -17.84
CA ASN A 10 -8.28 28.02 -18.98
C ASN A 10 -7.31 27.43 -20.01
N VAL A 11 -6.02 27.82 -20.00
CA VAL A 11 -5.02 27.29 -20.90
C VAL A 11 -4.53 25.90 -20.44
N LEU A 12 -4.52 25.64 -19.12
CA LEU A 12 -4.09 24.37 -18.56
C LEU A 12 -5.15 23.25 -18.66
N ARG A 13 -6.41 23.56 -18.96
CA ARG A 13 -7.47 22.57 -19.21
C ARG A 13 -7.52 22.04 -20.65
N ARG A 14 -6.70 22.55 -21.57
CA ARG A 14 -6.80 22.25 -23.01
C ARG A 14 -5.81 21.22 -23.53
N THR A 15 -5.09 20.49 -22.65
CA THR A 15 -4.10 19.48 -23.12
C THR A 15 -4.38 18.05 -22.65
N GLU A 16 -5.59 17.73 -22.23
CA GLU A 16 -6.04 16.34 -22.20
C GLU A 16 -6.55 15.99 -23.62
N GLY A 17 -5.60 15.66 -24.50
CA GLY A 17 -5.93 15.30 -25.86
C GLY A 17 -6.75 14.00 -25.94
N PRO A 18 -7.52 13.78 -27.06
CA PRO A 18 -8.41 12.65 -27.25
C PRO A 18 -7.78 11.27 -27.06
N ARG A 19 -6.45 11.16 -27.10
CA ARG A 19 -5.69 9.93 -26.82
C ARG A 19 -5.74 9.48 -25.36
N ARG A 20 -5.83 10.39 -24.39
CA ARG A 20 -5.90 9.98 -22.95
C ARG A 20 -7.28 9.47 -22.56
N GLU A 21 -8.31 10.03 -23.15
CA GLU A 21 -9.70 9.61 -22.91
C GLU A 21 -9.99 8.27 -23.58
N THR A 22 -9.48 8.04 -24.79
CA THR A 22 -9.56 6.75 -25.49
C THR A 22 -8.79 5.66 -24.73
N LEU A 23 -7.56 5.93 -24.28
CA LEU A 23 -6.79 4.98 -23.46
C LEU A 23 -7.44 4.67 -22.10
N ARG A 24 -8.14 5.64 -21.52
CA ARG A 24 -8.91 5.44 -20.28
C ARG A 24 -10.14 4.58 -20.52
N GLN A 25 -10.82 4.77 -21.65
CA GLN A 25 -11.98 3.98 -22.07
C GLN A 25 -11.57 2.56 -22.51
N GLU A 26 -10.44 2.40 -23.21
CA GLU A 26 -9.89 1.10 -23.56
C GLU A 26 -9.48 0.30 -22.32
N ARG A 27 -8.76 0.90 -21.38
CA ARG A 27 -8.42 0.28 -20.09
C ARG A 27 -9.65 -0.03 -19.23
N ALA A 28 -10.71 0.79 -19.31
CA ALA A 28 -11.98 0.50 -18.64
C ALA A 28 -12.71 -0.68 -19.28
N ARG A 29 -12.65 -0.81 -20.62
CA ARG A 29 -13.22 -1.97 -21.35
C ARG A 29 -12.41 -3.24 -21.13
N GLU A 30 -11.07 -3.16 -21.11
CA GLU A 30 -10.20 -4.29 -20.78
C GLU A 30 -10.44 -4.78 -19.35
N ARG A 31 -10.61 -3.87 -18.39
CA ARG A 31 -11.00 -4.21 -17.00
C ARG A 31 -12.37 -4.85 -16.91
N ALA A 32 -13.34 -4.34 -17.68
CA ALA A 32 -14.69 -4.91 -17.71
C ALA A 32 -14.75 -6.29 -18.40
N ALA A 33 -13.75 -6.61 -19.23
CA ALA A 33 -13.66 -7.90 -19.93
C ALA A 33 -12.86 -8.96 -19.13
N ASN A 34 -12.18 -8.57 -18.08
CA ASN A 34 -11.47 -9.51 -17.21
C ASN A 34 -12.47 -10.08 -16.18
N PRO A 35 -12.77 -11.38 -16.19
CA PRO A 35 -13.66 -12.00 -15.20
C PRO A 35 -13.19 -11.81 -13.75
N ASP A 36 -11.90 -11.53 -13.55
CA ASP A 36 -11.34 -11.20 -12.24
C ASP A 36 -11.54 -9.75 -11.81
N ASP A 37 -11.91 -8.85 -12.74
CA ASP A 37 -12.26 -7.45 -12.51
C ASP A 37 -13.79 -7.22 -12.47
N ALA A 38 -14.57 -8.24 -12.12
CA ALA A 38 -16.03 -8.13 -12.03
C ALA A 38 -16.42 -6.89 -11.18
N PRO A 39 -17.30 -6.00 -11.69
CA PRO A 39 -17.75 -4.84 -10.94
C PRO A 39 -18.44 -5.31 -9.66
N GLY A 40 -17.89 -4.89 -8.52
CA GLY A 40 -18.43 -5.22 -7.20
C GLY A 40 -17.57 -6.12 -6.32
N ARG A 41 -16.35 -6.53 -6.74
CA ARG A 41 -15.44 -7.21 -5.81
C ARG A 41 -15.02 -6.26 -4.70
N LYS A 42 -15.25 -6.69 -3.47
CA LYS A 42 -14.90 -5.97 -2.25
C LYS A 42 -13.38 -5.97 -2.05
N LEU A 43 -12.89 -4.97 -1.34
CA LEU A 43 -11.49 -4.82 -0.96
C LEU A 43 -11.34 -4.97 0.56
N VAL A 44 -10.50 -5.88 1.00
CA VAL A 44 -10.13 -6.04 2.41
C VAL A 44 -8.70 -5.54 2.62
N LEU A 45 -8.52 -4.62 3.56
CA LEU A 45 -7.21 -4.18 4.00
C LEU A 45 -6.72 -5.04 5.16
N ALA A 46 -5.70 -5.86 4.92
CA ALA A 46 -5.06 -6.71 5.93
C ALA A 46 -4.01 -5.92 6.74
N SER A 47 -4.42 -4.85 7.39
CA SER A 47 -3.51 -3.99 8.17
C SER A 47 -4.25 -3.18 9.21
N GLY A 48 -3.71 -3.14 10.44
CA GLY A 48 -4.18 -2.24 11.50
C GLY A 48 -3.57 -0.84 11.45
N SER A 49 -2.81 -0.49 10.41
CA SER A 49 -2.13 0.82 10.31
C SER A 49 -3.07 1.90 9.80
N PRO A 50 -3.39 2.95 10.62
CA PRO A 50 -4.21 4.08 10.18
C PRO A 50 -3.61 4.81 8.98
N ARG A 51 -2.28 4.83 8.87
CA ARG A 51 -1.56 5.47 7.77
C ARG A 51 -1.87 4.81 6.43
N ARG A 52 -1.99 3.48 6.38
CA ARG A 52 -2.33 2.75 5.14
C ARG A 52 -3.76 3.01 4.71
N LEU A 53 -4.68 3.11 5.66
CA LEU A 53 -6.05 3.54 5.39
C LEU A 53 -6.08 4.94 4.77
N MET A 54 -5.34 5.88 5.35
CA MET A 54 -5.21 7.24 4.83
C MET A 54 -4.61 7.26 3.41
N LEU A 55 -3.57 6.47 3.15
CA LEU A 55 -2.97 6.38 1.81
C LEU A 55 -3.95 5.84 0.76
N LEU A 56 -4.76 4.84 1.10
CA LEU A 56 -5.83 4.35 0.21
C LEU A 56 -6.86 5.45 -0.07
N SER A 57 -7.29 6.17 0.96
CA SER A 57 -8.22 7.28 0.82
C SER A 57 -7.69 8.39 -0.11
N GLN A 58 -6.39 8.70 -0.06
CA GLN A 58 -5.75 9.68 -0.94
C GLN A 58 -5.82 9.31 -2.43
N VAL A 59 -5.89 8.02 -2.74
CA VAL A 59 -6.05 7.53 -4.12
C VAL A 59 -7.49 7.16 -4.47
N GLY A 60 -8.45 7.54 -3.60
CA GLY A 60 -9.89 7.31 -3.82
C GLY A 60 -10.33 5.87 -3.57
N LEU A 61 -9.55 5.07 -2.86
CA LEU A 61 -9.90 3.70 -2.50
C LEU A 61 -10.35 3.64 -1.04
N THR A 62 -11.53 3.06 -0.82
CA THR A 62 -12.04 2.77 0.52
C THR A 62 -12.18 1.26 0.65
N PRO A 63 -11.49 0.60 1.59
CA PRO A 63 -11.68 -0.83 1.81
C PRO A 63 -13.05 -1.09 2.42
N ASP A 64 -13.71 -2.16 1.98
CA ASP A 64 -15.00 -2.62 2.52
C ASP A 64 -14.85 -3.20 3.92
N ALA A 65 -13.68 -3.77 4.22
CA ALA A 65 -13.36 -4.25 5.55
C ALA A 65 -11.87 -4.09 5.88
N VAL A 66 -11.58 -3.95 7.17
CA VAL A 66 -10.21 -3.95 7.71
C VAL A 66 -10.06 -5.20 8.58
N ARG A 67 -9.09 -6.04 8.22
CA ARG A 67 -8.80 -7.31 8.92
C ARG A 67 -7.30 -7.38 9.23
N PRO A 68 -6.86 -6.79 10.35
CA PRO A 68 -5.48 -6.91 10.78
C PRO A 68 -5.13 -8.39 11.00
N SER A 69 -4.01 -8.81 10.45
CA SER A 69 -3.50 -10.17 10.63
C SER A 69 -2.24 -10.15 11.48
N SER A 70 -2.12 -11.11 12.39
CA SER A 70 -0.91 -11.33 13.18
C SER A 70 -0.13 -12.48 12.56
N VAL A 71 1.16 -12.23 12.26
CA VAL A 71 2.10 -13.22 11.72
C VAL A 71 3.43 -13.10 12.46
N ASP A 72 4.23 -14.15 12.43
CA ASP A 72 5.60 -14.08 12.96
C ASP A 72 6.45 -13.18 12.05
N GLU A 73 6.84 -12.02 12.59
CA GLU A 73 7.64 -11.01 11.90
C GLU A 73 9.16 -11.22 12.07
N THR A 74 9.58 -12.29 12.74
CA THR A 74 11.00 -12.57 13.00
C THR A 74 11.75 -12.77 11.67
N PRO A 75 12.85 -12.03 11.44
CA PRO A 75 13.71 -12.24 10.27
C PRO A 75 14.33 -13.63 10.28
N ARG A 76 14.37 -14.29 9.14
CA ARG A 76 15.05 -15.57 8.98
C ARG A 76 16.56 -15.37 8.90
N LYS A 77 17.33 -16.45 9.18
CA LYS A 77 18.79 -16.39 9.06
C LYS A 77 19.21 -15.90 7.67
N ALA A 78 20.05 -14.86 7.65
CA ALA A 78 20.58 -14.24 6.43
C ALA A 78 19.50 -13.65 5.48
N GLU A 79 18.28 -13.45 5.92
CA GLU A 79 17.20 -12.88 5.10
C GLU A 79 17.49 -11.41 4.76
N MET A 80 17.41 -11.09 3.48
CA MET A 80 17.62 -9.72 3.01
C MET A 80 16.39 -8.86 3.33
N PRO A 81 16.56 -7.55 3.67
CA PRO A 81 15.45 -6.68 4.07
C PRO A 81 14.28 -6.65 3.05
N ARG A 82 14.59 -6.70 1.75
CA ARG A 82 13.56 -6.74 0.70
C ARG A 82 12.78 -8.05 0.69
N ALA A 83 13.47 -9.17 0.88
CA ALA A 83 12.84 -10.48 0.94
C ALA A 83 11.95 -10.60 2.18
N LEU A 84 12.40 -10.08 3.31
CA LEU A 84 11.63 -10.01 4.54
C LEU A 84 10.33 -9.21 4.34
N ALA A 85 10.40 -8.00 3.79
CA ALA A 85 9.22 -7.16 3.53
C ALA A 85 8.20 -7.89 2.63
N ALA A 86 8.67 -8.50 1.54
CA ALA A 86 7.81 -9.25 0.62
C ALA A 86 7.19 -10.50 1.28
N ARG A 87 7.97 -11.26 2.06
CA ARG A 87 7.49 -12.44 2.79
C ARG A 87 6.42 -12.06 3.81
N LEU A 88 6.66 -11.02 4.60
CA LEU A 88 5.71 -10.58 5.62
C LEU A 88 4.43 -10.03 5.00
N ALA A 89 4.52 -9.25 3.92
CA ALA A 89 3.35 -8.77 3.19
C ALA A 89 2.50 -9.93 2.68
N ARG A 90 3.12 -10.96 2.08
CA ARG A 90 2.43 -12.18 1.62
C ARG A 90 1.80 -12.94 2.77
N ALA A 91 2.54 -13.21 3.84
CA ALA A 91 2.02 -13.93 5.00
C ALA A 91 0.81 -13.21 5.63
N LYS A 92 0.85 -11.87 5.72
CA LYS A 92 -0.28 -11.06 6.18
C LYS A 92 -1.49 -11.17 5.26
N ALA A 93 -1.29 -11.20 3.94
CA ALA A 93 -2.38 -11.38 2.98
C ALA A 93 -3.01 -12.77 3.09
N GLU A 94 -2.19 -13.82 3.19
CA GLU A 94 -2.66 -15.19 3.33
C GLU A 94 -3.44 -15.38 4.64
N ALA A 95 -2.90 -14.89 5.76
CA ALA A 95 -3.59 -14.97 7.05
C ALA A 95 -4.93 -14.21 7.05
N ALA A 96 -4.98 -13.03 6.42
CA ALA A 96 -6.24 -12.29 6.31
C ALA A 96 -7.24 -12.99 5.38
N ARG A 97 -6.79 -13.58 4.28
CA ARG A 97 -7.64 -14.39 3.39
C ARG A 97 -8.27 -15.57 4.15
N ASP A 98 -7.48 -16.25 4.97
CA ASP A 98 -7.98 -17.38 5.76
C ASP A 98 -8.99 -16.93 6.83
N GLN A 99 -8.80 -15.74 7.43
CA GLN A 99 -9.76 -15.15 8.36
C GLN A 99 -11.12 -14.84 7.72
N ILE A 100 -11.12 -14.40 6.45
CA ILE A 100 -12.35 -14.01 5.75
C ILE A 100 -12.99 -15.15 4.95
N ALA A 101 -12.37 -16.31 4.87
CA ALA A 101 -12.82 -17.43 4.02
C ALA A 101 -14.29 -17.85 4.27
N ASN A 102 -14.76 -17.72 5.50
CA ASN A 102 -16.13 -18.04 5.90
C ASN A 102 -17.04 -16.81 6.10
N ASP A 103 -16.55 -15.62 5.77
CA ASP A 103 -17.32 -14.37 5.87
C ASP A 103 -18.09 -14.15 4.56
N ALA A 104 -19.41 -14.40 4.55
CA ALA A 104 -20.25 -14.32 3.38
C ALA A 104 -20.16 -12.97 2.63
N GLU A 105 -19.79 -11.89 3.34
CA GLU A 105 -19.69 -10.58 2.73
C GLU A 105 -18.38 -10.35 1.98
N VAL A 106 -17.26 -10.94 2.45
CA VAL A 106 -15.92 -10.64 1.96
C VAL A 106 -15.10 -11.87 1.57
N ALA A 107 -15.66 -13.08 1.60
CA ALA A 107 -14.96 -14.32 1.25
C ALA A 107 -14.27 -14.29 -0.13
N HIS A 108 -14.84 -13.55 -1.07
CA HIS A 108 -14.31 -13.38 -2.43
C HIS A 108 -13.68 -12.01 -2.68
N ALA A 109 -13.37 -11.27 -1.61
CA ALA A 109 -12.75 -9.96 -1.71
C ALA A 109 -11.28 -10.03 -2.15
N TYR A 110 -10.80 -8.96 -2.77
CA TYR A 110 -9.37 -8.75 -2.89
C TYR A 110 -8.77 -8.43 -1.51
N VAL A 111 -7.66 -9.07 -1.18
CA VAL A 111 -6.95 -8.82 0.07
C VAL A 111 -5.69 -8.03 -0.23
N LEU A 112 -5.62 -6.80 0.29
CA LEU A 112 -4.44 -5.95 0.21
C LEU A 112 -3.68 -5.99 1.53
N ALA A 113 -2.42 -6.42 1.47
CA ALA A 113 -1.49 -6.38 2.58
C ALA A 113 -0.20 -5.70 2.18
N ALA A 114 0.50 -5.16 3.16
CA ALA A 114 1.84 -4.63 2.99
C ALA A 114 2.63 -4.80 4.29
N ASP A 115 3.95 -4.84 4.15
CA ASP A 115 4.85 -4.71 5.28
C ASP A 115 5.88 -3.62 5.02
N THR A 116 6.42 -3.02 6.08
CA THR A 116 7.41 -1.96 5.97
C THR A 116 8.63 -2.31 6.80
N VAL A 117 9.77 -2.46 6.15
CA VAL A 117 11.05 -2.80 6.77
C VAL A 117 12.02 -1.63 6.63
N VAL A 118 12.60 -1.22 7.75
CA VAL A 118 13.69 -0.22 7.78
C VAL A 118 15.02 -0.95 7.95
N SER A 119 16.03 -0.56 7.17
CA SER A 119 17.36 -1.16 7.28
C SER A 119 18.50 -0.16 7.10
N VAL A 120 19.57 -0.37 7.85
CA VAL A 120 20.88 0.27 7.65
C VAL A 120 21.81 -0.78 7.07
N GLY A 121 22.19 -0.62 5.80
CA GLY A 121 22.84 -1.69 5.06
C GLY A 121 21.99 -2.96 5.03
N ARG A 122 22.52 -4.05 5.61
CA ARG A 122 21.80 -5.34 5.73
C ARG A 122 21.10 -5.53 7.07
N ARG A 123 21.35 -4.65 8.04
CA ARG A 123 20.76 -4.74 9.38
C ARG A 123 19.33 -4.20 9.36
N VAL A 124 18.38 -5.06 9.62
CA VAL A 124 16.98 -4.71 9.81
C VAL A 124 16.79 -4.05 11.17
N LEU A 125 16.03 -2.96 11.22
CA LEU A 125 15.58 -2.33 12.44
C LEU A 125 14.16 -2.80 12.73
N MET A 126 14.01 -3.49 13.84
CA MET A 126 12.70 -3.92 14.31
C MET A 126 11.93 -2.74 14.88
N LYS A 127 10.60 -2.87 14.94
CA LYS A 127 9.76 -1.86 15.58
C LYS A 127 10.08 -1.85 17.09
N PRO A 128 10.54 -0.70 17.65
CA PRO A 128 10.89 -0.64 19.05
C PRO A 128 9.64 -0.82 19.93
N GLN A 129 9.79 -1.60 20.98
CA GLN A 129 8.76 -1.81 22.00
C GLN A 129 9.01 -0.94 23.23
N TYR A 130 10.29 -0.58 23.47
CA TYR A 130 10.74 0.21 24.62
C TYR A 130 11.48 1.46 24.15
N VAL A 131 11.55 2.47 25.02
CA VAL A 131 12.20 3.75 24.72
C VAL A 131 13.69 3.57 24.42
N GLU A 132 14.35 2.68 25.14
CA GLU A 132 15.77 2.37 24.99
C GLU A 132 16.07 1.80 23.59
N GLU A 133 15.21 0.94 23.09
CA GLU A 133 15.30 0.38 21.73
C GLU A 133 15.08 1.47 20.67
N ALA A 134 14.13 2.39 20.92
CA ALA A 134 13.90 3.53 20.04
C ALA A 134 15.12 4.45 19.97
N VAL A 135 15.73 4.75 21.13
CA VAL A 135 16.96 5.56 21.23
C VAL A 135 18.10 4.87 20.47
N ALA A 136 18.31 3.58 20.68
CA ALA A 136 19.34 2.81 19.99
C ALA A 136 19.13 2.79 18.47
N ALA A 137 17.87 2.65 18.01
CA ALA A 137 17.53 2.71 16.60
C ALA A 137 17.82 4.10 16.00
N LEU A 138 17.46 5.18 16.69
CA LEU A 138 17.72 6.55 16.26
C LEU A 138 19.23 6.85 16.21
N GLN A 139 19.99 6.38 17.20
CA GLN A 139 21.45 6.51 17.20
C GLN A 139 22.08 5.76 16.02
N LEU A 140 21.57 4.57 15.69
CA LEU A 140 22.04 3.82 14.53
C LEU A 140 21.71 4.51 13.21
N LEU A 141 20.56 5.18 13.13
CA LEU A 141 20.11 5.92 11.94
C LEU A 141 20.84 7.25 11.76
N SER A 142 21.25 7.88 12.87
CA SER A 142 21.86 9.21 12.86
C SER A 142 23.12 9.24 12.00
N GLY A 143 23.20 10.20 11.08
CA GLY A 143 24.32 10.39 10.17
C GLY A 143 24.54 9.27 9.14
N ARG A 144 23.61 8.34 8.98
CA ARG A 144 23.74 7.19 8.07
C ARG A 144 22.60 7.12 7.05
N ALA A 145 22.95 6.70 5.83
CA ALA A 145 21.93 6.33 4.84
C ALA A 145 21.20 5.06 5.29
N HIS A 146 19.87 5.08 5.18
CA HIS A 146 19.03 3.94 5.47
C HIS A 146 18.01 3.71 4.33
N ARG A 147 17.41 2.54 4.31
CA ARG A 147 16.38 2.16 3.35
C ARG A 147 15.09 1.84 4.08
N VAL A 148 13.99 2.32 3.51
CA VAL A 148 12.63 1.93 3.89
C VAL A 148 12.05 1.17 2.71
N LEU A 149 11.64 -0.06 2.94
CA LEU A 149 11.13 -1.00 1.93
C LEU A 149 9.70 -1.35 2.30
N THR A 150 8.78 -1.13 1.39
CA THR A 150 7.36 -1.50 1.53
C THR A 150 6.94 -2.30 0.32
#